data_422928fe4258b239c3bae249ebb74e76
#
_entry.id   422928fe4258b239c3bae249ebb74e76
#
_cell.length_a   1.000
_cell.length_b   1.000
_cell.length_c   1.000
_cell.angle_alpha   90.00
_cell.angle_beta   90.00
_cell.angle_gamma   90.00
#
_symmetry.space_group_name_H-M   'P 1'
#
loop_
_entity.id
_entity.type
_entity.pdbx_description
1 polymer ?
#
loop_
_entity_poly.entity_id
_entity_poly.type
_entity_poly.pdbx_seq_one_letter_code
_entity_poly.pdbx_strand_id
1 'polypeptide(L)'
;MQSTDYTDLDSQLEYWNTEGPQKAFAHPLNLRRMTHWLSLDSVIIDFGCGYGRSLGELAEAGYDNLIGLDFSPAMIEAARERFPEITFEQIESVKIPLPDESVDGALLFSVLTCVPTDDGQRAIVKELHRVLRRGGLLYISDLWLQSDERNLTRYARDEQKYGTYGVFDLPEGVTVRHHDPKWIETLTSDFEMVALDELEVVTMNGNPARAFQWFGLSLKREQ
;
A
#
# COMPACT_ATOMS: atom_id res chain seq x y z
N MET A 1 10.28 -22.99 14.57
CA MET A 1 9.41 -22.37 13.55
C MET A 1 8.70 -21.24 14.25
N GLN A 2 9.22 -20.01 14.14
CA GLN A 2 8.53 -18.83 14.65
C GLN A 2 7.35 -18.58 13.72
N SER A 3 6.17 -18.40 14.31
CA SER A 3 4.95 -17.97 13.62
C SER A 3 5.25 -16.67 12.85
N THR A 4 4.97 -16.68 11.57
CA THR A 4 5.05 -15.50 10.71
C THR A 4 3.77 -14.65 10.81
N ASP A 5 3.06 -14.75 11.93
CA ASP A 5 1.94 -13.88 12.25
C ASP A 5 2.50 -12.49 12.59
N TYR A 6 2.52 -11.65 11.59
CA TYR A 6 3.05 -10.31 11.68
C TYR A 6 2.00 -9.38 12.29
N THR A 7 2.28 -8.89 13.50
CA THR A 7 1.34 -8.15 14.36
C THR A 7 1.42 -6.61 14.22
N ASP A 8 2.30 -6.05 13.39
CA ASP A 8 2.43 -4.60 13.24
C ASP A 8 1.18 -3.95 12.60
N LEU A 9 0.42 -4.70 11.84
CA LEU A 9 -0.83 -4.24 11.25
C LEU A 9 -1.94 -4.15 12.30
N ASP A 10 -1.92 -5.01 13.32
CA ASP A 10 -2.89 -5.02 14.42
C ASP A 10 -2.72 -3.81 15.35
N SER A 11 -1.51 -3.26 15.46
CA SER A 11 -1.22 -2.17 16.42
C SER A 11 -1.99 -0.88 16.12
N GLN A 12 -2.49 -0.71 14.89
CA GLN A 12 -3.21 0.48 14.44
C GLN A 12 -4.66 0.18 14.02
N LEU A 13 -5.15 -1.05 14.22
CA LEU A 13 -6.47 -1.49 13.78
C LEU A 13 -7.60 -0.64 14.39
N GLU A 14 -7.50 -0.28 15.67
CA GLU A 14 -8.49 0.57 16.34
C GLU A 14 -8.63 1.93 15.67
N TYR A 15 -7.51 2.57 15.30
CA TYR A 15 -7.52 3.84 14.58
C TYR A 15 -8.21 3.71 13.22
N TRP A 16 -7.86 2.67 12.44
CA TRP A 16 -8.45 2.47 11.12
C TRP A 16 -9.93 2.10 11.17
N ASN A 17 -10.39 1.48 12.28
CA ASN A 17 -11.81 1.20 12.48
C ASN A 17 -12.63 2.44 12.87
N THR A 18 -12.02 3.40 13.57
CA THR A 18 -12.75 4.56 14.11
C THR A 18 -12.59 5.81 13.25
N GLU A 19 -11.37 6.17 12.89
CA GLU A 19 -11.03 7.40 12.17
C GLU A 19 -10.91 7.18 10.66
N GLY A 20 -10.46 6.00 10.25
CA GLY A 20 -10.15 5.68 8.86
C GLY A 20 -11.28 5.97 7.86
N PRO A 21 -12.54 5.57 8.11
CA PRO A 21 -13.65 5.78 7.18
C PRO A 21 -13.96 7.26 6.90
N GLN A 22 -13.51 8.18 7.77
CA GLN A 22 -13.72 9.62 7.64
C GLN A 22 -12.51 10.34 7.00
N LYS A 23 -11.38 9.66 6.81
CA LYS A 23 -10.18 10.27 6.22
C LYS A 23 -10.31 10.39 4.70
N ALA A 24 -9.71 11.45 4.15
CA ALA A 24 -9.56 11.60 2.70
C ALA A 24 -8.19 11.10 2.27
N PHE A 25 -8.16 10.15 1.35
CA PHE A 25 -6.93 9.66 0.74
C PHE A 25 -6.73 10.31 -0.61
N ALA A 26 -5.56 10.93 -0.83
CA ALA A 26 -5.32 11.81 -1.95
C ALA A 26 -4.23 11.32 -2.94
N HIS A 27 -3.71 10.10 -2.77
CA HIS A 27 -2.78 9.53 -3.75
C HIS A 27 -3.53 9.21 -5.05
N PRO A 28 -3.24 9.93 -6.16
CA PRO A 28 -3.97 9.75 -7.41
C PRO A 28 -3.61 8.42 -8.07
N LEU A 29 -4.57 7.81 -8.75
CA LEU A 29 -4.34 6.64 -9.58
C LEU A 29 -3.79 7.08 -10.95
N ASN A 30 -2.69 6.48 -11.41
CA ASN A 30 -2.11 6.75 -12.73
C ASN A 30 -2.60 5.72 -13.75
N LEU A 31 -3.86 5.83 -14.15
CA LEU A 31 -4.49 4.93 -15.13
C LEU A 31 -3.69 4.84 -16.43
N ARG A 32 -3.17 5.98 -16.91
CA ARG A 32 -2.37 6.01 -18.14
C ARG A 32 -1.13 5.08 -18.06
N ARG A 33 -0.48 5.00 -16.92
CA ARG A 33 0.65 4.09 -16.72
C ARG A 33 0.18 2.64 -16.68
N MET A 34 -0.89 2.38 -15.94
CA MET A 34 -1.40 1.02 -15.74
C MET A 34 -1.79 0.34 -17.06
N THR A 35 -2.41 1.07 -17.99
CA THR A 35 -2.83 0.53 -19.30
C THR A 35 -1.69 0.03 -20.18
N HIS A 36 -0.41 0.29 -19.84
CA HIS A 36 0.73 -0.28 -20.53
C HIS A 36 0.95 -1.77 -20.20
N TRP A 37 0.50 -2.22 -19.03
CA TRP A 37 0.76 -3.57 -18.53
C TRP A 37 -0.51 -4.35 -18.18
N LEU A 38 -1.62 -3.65 -17.94
CA LEU A 38 -2.89 -4.24 -17.53
C LEU A 38 -3.96 -3.96 -18.57
N SER A 39 -4.62 -5.02 -19.04
CA SER A 39 -5.83 -4.95 -19.87
C SER A 39 -7.08 -4.88 -18.97
N LEU A 40 -8.24 -4.53 -19.52
CA LEU A 40 -9.47 -4.36 -18.76
C LEU A 40 -9.96 -5.64 -18.08
N ASP A 41 -9.57 -6.80 -18.62
CA ASP A 41 -9.87 -8.15 -18.06
C ASP A 41 -8.83 -8.65 -17.05
N SER A 42 -7.80 -7.83 -16.73
CA SER A 42 -6.78 -8.18 -15.75
C SER A 42 -7.37 -8.32 -14.34
N VAL A 43 -6.92 -9.36 -13.61
CA VAL A 43 -7.23 -9.53 -12.19
C VAL A 43 -6.35 -8.58 -11.38
N ILE A 44 -6.96 -7.62 -10.69
CA ILE A 44 -6.25 -6.58 -9.93
C ILE A 44 -6.66 -6.65 -8.45
N ILE A 45 -5.68 -6.70 -7.56
CA ILE A 45 -5.90 -6.56 -6.13
C ILE A 45 -5.44 -5.18 -5.63
N ASP A 46 -6.11 -4.68 -4.60
CA ASP A 46 -5.67 -3.51 -3.82
C ASP A 46 -5.47 -3.94 -2.36
N PHE A 47 -4.21 -4.03 -1.93
CA PHE A 47 -3.86 -4.43 -0.57
C PHE A 47 -3.83 -3.19 0.33
N GLY A 48 -4.66 -3.19 1.38
CA GLY A 48 -4.95 -2.01 2.18
C GLY A 48 -5.89 -1.06 1.43
N CYS A 49 -6.95 -1.60 0.82
CA CYS A 49 -7.85 -0.87 -0.09
C CYS A 49 -8.66 0.24 0.60
N GLY A 50 -8.70 0.26 1.94
CA GLY A 50 -9.53 1.18 2.69
C GLY A 50 -11.00 1.08 2.28
N TYR A 51 -11.65 2.21 2.07
CA TYR A 51 -13.04 2.27 1.58
C TYR A 51 -13.20 2.10 0.05
N GLY A 52 -12.21 1.51 -0.63
CA GLY A 52 -12.31 1.08 -2.03
C GLY A 52 -12.12 2.17 -3.10
N ARG A 53 -11.60 3.36 -2.76
CA ARG A 53 -11.48 4.50 -3.70
C ARG A 53 -10.74 4.12 -5.00
N SER A 54 -9.56 3.53 -4.89
CA SER A 54 -8.73 3.20 -6.06
C SER A 54 -9.39 2.16 -6.96
N LEU A 55 -10.07 1.18 -6.35
CA LEU A 55 -10.82 0.16 -7.11
C LEU A 55 -12.07 0.75 -7.75
N GLY A 56 -12.76 1.70 -7.10
CA GLY A 56 -13.87 2.44 -7.71
C GLY A 56 -13.43 3.21 -8.96
N GLU A 57 -12.28 3.91 -8.90
CA GLU A 57 -11.70 4.60 -10.07
C GLU A 57 -11.33 3.61 -11.20
N LEU A 58 -10.86 2.40 -10.86
CA LEU A 58 -10.60 1.34 -11.84
C LEU A 58 -11.89 0.80 -12.47
N ALA A 59 -12.93 0.57 -11.67
CA ALA A 59 -14.24 0.11 -12.17
C ALA A 59 -14.86 1.14 -13.13
N GLU A 60 -14.78 2.43 -12.80
CA GLU A 60 -15.21 3.52 -13.70
C GLU A 60 -14.39 3.56 -15.00
N ALA A 61 -13.13 3.12 -14.97
CA ALA A 61 -12.29 2.99 -16.14
C ALA A 61 -12.53 1.71 -16.95
N GLY A 62 -13.43 0.83 -16.50
CA GLY A 62 -13.87 -0.40 -17.19
C GLY A 62 -13.11 -1.66 -16.81
N TYR A 63 -12.38 -1.69 -15.69
CA TYR A 63 -11.80 -2.92 -15.14
C TYR A 63 -12.85 -3.69 -14.35
N ASP A 64 -13.02 -4.99 -14.62
CA ASP A 64 -14.09 -5.80 -14.06
C ASP A 64 -13.65 -6.80 -12.97
N ASN A 65 -12.37 -7.19 -12.96
CA ASN A 65 -11.87 -8.22 -12.04
C ASN A 65 -11.07 -7.60 -10.89
N LEU A 66 -11.78 -6.95 -9.96
CA LEU A 66 -11.23 -6.14 -8.88
C LEU A 66 -11.46 -6.77 -7.51
N ILE A 67 -10.41 -6.86 -6.69
CA ILE A 67 -10.47 -7.43 -5.34
C ILE A 67 -9.79 -6.47 -4.36
N GLY A 68 -10.53 -5.96 -3.39
CA GLY A 68 -10.02 -5.13 -2.31
C GLY A 68 -9.77 -5.96 -1.04
N LEU A 69 -8.61 -5.76 -0.43
CA LEU A 69 -8.21 -6.42 0.81
C LEU A 69 -7.85 -5.38 1.86
N ASP A 70 -8.42 -5.47 3.06
CA ASP A 70 -8.09 -4.58 4.16
C ASP A 70 -8.21 -5.31 5.51
N PHE A 71 -7.47 -4.86 6.52
CA PHE A 71 -7.52 -5.38 7.88
C PHE A 71 -8.71 -4.84 8.66
N SER A 72 -9.14 -3.61 8.37
CA SER A 72 -10.21 -2.92 9.08
C SER A 72 -11.58 -3.40 8.59
N PRO A 73 -12.38 -4.07 9.46
CA PRO A 73 -13.77 -4.40 9.11
C PRO A 73 -14.60 -3.16 8.80
N ALA A 74 -14.37 -2.03 9.45
CA ALA A 74 -15.08 -0.79 9.18
C ALA A 74 -14.76 -0.21 7.79
N MET A 75 -13.50 -0.33 7.34
CA MET A 75 -13.13 0.04 5.98
C MET A 75 -13.78 -0.86 4.93
N ILE A 76 -13.78 -2.18 5.15
CA ILE A 76 -14.41 -3.15 4.25
C ILE A 76 -15.92 -2.92 4.18
N GLU A 77 -16.59 -2.63 5.29
CA GLU A 77 -18.03 -2.30 5.29
C GLU A 77 -18.29 -1.04 4.46
N ALA A 78 -17.52 0.03 4.69
CA ALA A 78 -17.63 1.27 3.91
C ALA A 78 -17.33 1.08 2.42
N ALA A 79 -16.39 0.19 2.06
CA ALA A 79 -16.08 -0.13 0.68
C ALA A 79 -17.24 -0.87 -0.01
N ARG A 80 -17.83 -1.88 0.65
CA ARG A 80 -18.99 -2.65 0.14
C ARG A 80 -20.24 -1.79 -0.04
N GLU A 81 -20.44 -0.82 0.85
CA GLU A 81 -21.55 0.14 0.73
C GLU A 81 -21.38 1.06 -0.49
N ARG A 82 -20.14 1.49 -0.77
CA ARG A 82 -19.85 2.42 -1.86
C ARG A 82 -19.80 1.76 -3.23
N PHE A 83 -19.29 0.53 -3.30
CA PHE A 83 -18.99 -0.20 -4.53
C PHE A 83 -19.48 -1.65 -4.42
N PRO A 84 -20.80 -1.89 -4.39
CA PRO A 84 -21.39 -3.22 -4.16
C PRO A 84 -21.06 -4.24 -5.26
N GLU A 85 -20.60 -3.80 -6.42
CA GLU A 85 -20.19 -4.63 -7.56
C GLU A 85 -18.74 -5.15 -7.45
N ILE A 86 -17.92 -4.56 -6.54
CA ILE A 86 -16.52 -4.96 -6.35
C ILE A 86 -16.42 -5.96 -5.20
N THR A 87 -15.53 -6.92 -5.32
CA THR A 87 -15.24 -7.87 -4.25
C THR A 87 -14.33 -7.24 -3.19
N PHE A 88 -14.77 -7.20 -1.94
CA PHE A 88 -13.98 -6.75 -0.80
C PHE A 88 -13.91 -7.81 0.28
N GLU A 89 -12.71 -8.14 0.76
CA GLU A 89 -12.48 -9.14 1.78
C GLU A 89 -11.64 -8.56 2.93
N GLN A 90 -12.10 -8.81 4.16
CA GLN A 90 -11.29 -8.54 5.33
C GLN A 90 -10.22 -9.62 5.45
N ILE A 91 -8.98 -9.21 5.72
CA ILE A 91 -7.86 -10.12 6.01
C ILE A 91 -7.40 -9.94 7.44
N GLU A 92 -6.98 -11.04 8.10
CA GLU A 92 -6.51 -11.04 9.49
C GLU A 92 -4.98 -11.14 9.59
N SER A 93 -4.30 -11.34 8.46
CA SER A 93 -2.84 -11.42 8.37
C SER A 93 -2.37 -10.92 7.02
N VAL A 94 -1.07 -10.75 6.83
CA VAL A 94 -0.50 -10.36 5.54
C VAL A 94 -0.77 -11.38 4.43
N LYS A 95 -1.18 -12.61 4.80
CA LYS A 95 -1.44 -13.67 3.83
C LYS A 95 -2.69 -13.38 3.00
N ILE A 96 -2.50 -13.27 1.71
CA ILE A 96 -3.56 -13.05 0.73
C ILE A 96 -4.25 -14.38 0.41
N PRO A 97 -5.60 -14.49 0.53
CA PRO A 97 -6.34 -15.74 0.31
C PRO A 97 -6.50 -16.09 -1.19
N LEU A 98 -5.45 -15.88 -1.95
CA LEU A 98 -5.40 -16.16 -3.39
C LEU A 98 -4.24 -17.14 -3.69
N PRO A 99 -4.37 -17.96 -4.76
CA PRO A 99 -3.29 -18.85 -5.20
C PRO A 99 -2.03 -18.08 -5.61
N ASP A 100 -0.89 -18.78 -5.65
CA ASP A 100 0.34 -18.26 -6.24
C ASP A 100 0.10 -17.92 -7.70
N GLU A 101 0.70 -16.81 -8.17
CA GLU A 101 0.71 -16.41 -9.58
C GLU A 101 -0.68 -16.29 -10.23
N SER A 102 -1.70 -15.88 -9.45
CA SER A 102 -3.09 -15.77 -9.88
C SER A 102 -3.54 -14.34 -10.20
N VAL A 103 -2.67 -13.33 -9.99
CA VAL A 103 -3.01 -11.91 -10.06
C VAL A 103 -2.15 -11.21 -11.12
N ASP A 104 -2.76 -10.36 -11.93
CA ASP A 104 -2.10 -9.59 -12.99
C ASP A 104 -1.52 -8.28 -12.49
N GLY A 105 -2.20 -7.65 -11.54
CA GLY A 105 -1.80 -6.37 -10.96
C GLY A 105 -2.09 -6.29 -9.47
N ALA A 106 -1.22 -5.61 -8.73
CA ALA A 106 -1.42 -5.32 -7.31
C ALA A 106 -1.16 -3.83 -7.03
N LEU A 107 -2.08 -3.19 -6.34
CA LEU A 107 -1.94 -1.84 -5.79
C LEU A 107 -1.50 -1.92 -4.33
N LEU A 108 -0.64 -0.98 -3.94
CA LEU A 108 -0.17 -0.79 -2.56
C LEU A 108 -0.06 0.72 -2.30
N PHE A 109 -1.19 1.35 -1.91
CA PHE A 109 -1.33 2.80 -1.81
C PHE A 109 -1.39 3.26 -0.37
N SER A 110 -0.40 4.03 0.08
CA SER A 110 -0.28 4.56 1.45
C SER A 110 -0.36 3.48 2.54
N VAL A 111 0.06 2.26 2.21
CA VAL A 111 0.11 1.12 3.14
C VAL A 111 1.47 1.03 3.82
N LEU A 112 2.56 1.14 3.05
CA LEU A 112 3.91 1.06 3.63
C LEU A 112 4.13 2.15 4.68
N THR A 113 3.55 3.34 4.47
CA THR A 113 3.57 4.43 5.48
C THR A 113 2.90 4.03 6.80
N CYS A 114 1.98 3.07 6.81
CA CYS A 114 1.27 2.59 8.00
C CYS A 114 1.95 1.37 8.64
N VAL A 115 3.03 0.85 8.05
CA VAL A 115 3.78 -0.31 8.52
C VAL A 115 5.20 0.13 8.88
N PRO A 116 5.47 0.44 10.17
CA PRO A 116 6.70 1.09 10.59
C PRO A 116 7.94 0.21 10.47
N THR A 117 7.82 -1.12 10.54
CA THR A 117 8.95 -2.04 10.59
C THR A 117 9.39 -2.55 9.22
N ASP A 118 10.68 -2.82 9.08
CA ASP A 118 11.26 -3.43 7.88
C ASP A 118 10.66 -4.80 7.58
N ASP A 119 10.49 -5.62 8.62
CA ASP A 119 10.00 -6.99 8.48
C ASP A 119 8.54 -7.01 8.01
N GLY A 120 7.70 -6.08 8.49
CA GLY A 120 6.33 -5.93 8.04
C GLY A 120 6.21 -5.54 6.59
N GLN A 121 6.99 -4.55 6.19
CA GLN A 121 7.00 -4.14 4.78
C GLN A 121 7.51 -5.27 3.87
N ARG A 122 8.57 -6.01 4.30
CA ARG A 122 9.06 -7.19 3.56
C ARG A 122 8.02 -8.29 3.46
N ALA A 123 7.28 -8.56 4.54
CA ALA A 123 6.24 -9.58 4.54
C ALA A 123 5.14 -9.28 3.52
N ILE A 124 4.67 -8.01 3.48
CA ILE A 124 3.66 -7.56 2.53
C ILE A 124 4.16 -7.69 1.09
N VAL A 125 5.33 -7.12 0.78
CA VAL A 125 5.85 -7.12 -0.60
C VAL A 125 6.16 -8.53 -1.08
N LYS A 126 6.66 -9.41 -0.20
CA LYS A 126 6.87 -10.83 -0.49
C LYS A 126 5.57 -11.56 -0.79
N GLU A 127 4.50 -11.27 -0.05
CA GLU A 127 3.21 -11.89 -0.28
C GLU A 127 2.55 -11.39 -1.58
N LEU A 128 2.66 -10.09 -1.87
CA LEU A 128 2.25 -9.53 -3.16
C LEU A 128 3.04 -10.17 -4.32
N HIS A 129 4.35 -10.36 -4.15
CA HIS A 129 5.16 -11.08 -5.13
C HIS A 129 4.71 -12.53 -5.31
N ARG A 130 4.27 -13.23 -4.25
CA ARG A 130 3.76 -14.61 -4.34
C ARG A 130 2.52 -14.70 -5.23
N VAL A 131 1.53 -13.83 -5.03
CA VAL A 131 0.26 -13.88 -5.76
C VAL A 131 0.34 -13.30 -7.18
N LEU A 132 1.24 -12.34 -7.42
CA LEU A 132 1.47 -11.81 -8.76
C LEU A 132 2.06 -12.88 -9.68
N ARG A 133 1.52 -13.02 -10.89
CA ARG A 133 2.12 -13.85 -11.93
C ARG A 133 3.49 -13.29 -12.37
N ARG A 134 4.26 -14.06 -13.10
CA ARG A 134 5.47 -13.55 -13.78
C ARG A 134 5.10 -12.39 -14.72
N GLY A 135 5.81 -11.27 -14.60
CA GLY A 135 5.51 -10.05 -15.33
C GLY A 135 4.25 -9.32 -14.86
N GLY A 136 3.61 -9.77 -13.77
CA GLY A 136 2.50 -9.03 -13.12
C GLY A 136 2.99 -7.73 -12.53
N LEU A 137 2.15 -6.70 -12.56
CA LEU A 137 2.47 -5.34 -12.13
C LEU A 137 2.28 -5.16 -10.61
N LEU A 138 3.31 -4.70 -9.92
CA LEU A 138 3.18 -4.08 -8.60
C LEU A 138 3.23 -2.55 -8.77
N TYR A 139 2.20 -1.86 -8.27
CA TYR A 139 2.12 -0.41 -8.28
C TYR A 139 2.05 0.11 -6.84
N ILE A 140 3.13 0.74 -6.38
CA ILE A 140 3.23 1.35 -5.05
C ILE A 140 3.06 2.86 -5.18
N SER A 141 2.22 3.47 -4.34
CA SER A 141 2.16 4.92 -4.17
C SER A 141 2.27 5.27 -2.70
N ASP A 142 3.37 5.94 -2.31
CA ASP A 142 3.66 6.23 -0.90
C ASP A 142 4.50 7.50 -0.74
N LEU A 143 4.93 7.84 0.48
CA LEU A 143 5.61 9.07 0.83
C LEU A 143 7.12 8.89 0.92
N TRP A 144 7.86 9.78 0.27
CA TRP A 144 9.29 9.94 0.51
C TRP A 144 9.58 10.57 1.87
N LEU A 145 10.82 10.45 2.35
CA LEU A 145 11.35 11.31 3.40
C LEU A 145 11.17 12.77 2.98
N GLN A 146 10.61 13.58 3.88
CA GLN A 146 10.37 15.01 3.67
C GLN A 146 11.58 15.82 4.16
N SER A 147 11.74 17.03 3.64
CA SER A 147 12.85 17.94 4.00
C SER A 147 12.40 19.19 4.74
N ASP A 148 11.12 19.33 5.02
CA ASP A 148 10.59 20.45 5.80
C ASP A 148 10.90 20.31 7.29
N GLU A 149 11.02 21.43 8.00
CA GLU A 149 11.43 21.51 9.41
C GLU A 149 10.53 20.66 10.33
N ARG A 150 9.22 20.65 10.07
CA ARG A 150 8.25 19.86 10.85
C ARG A 150 8.59 18.38 10.81
N ASN A 151 8.82 17.83 9.62
CA ASN A 151 9.12 16.41 9.45
C ASN A 151 10.54 16.06 9.93
N LEU A 152 11.54 16.91 9.68
CA LEU A 152 12.88 16.71 10.21
C LEU A 152 12.89 16.67 11.75
N THR A 153 12.11 17.53 12.40
CA THR A 153 11.94 17.53 13.86
C THR A 153 11.32 16.22 14.37
N ARG A 154 10.29 15.71 13.68
CA ARG A 154 9.65 14.43 14.03
C ARG A 154 10.60 13.25 13.89
N TYR A 155 11.34 13.18 12.78
CA TYR A 155 12.33 12.13 12.55
C TYR A 155 13.39 12.13 13.65
N ALA A 156 13.99 13.29 13.95
CA ALA A 156 15.01 13.40 14.99
C ALA A 156 14.47 13.06 16.40
N ARG A 157 13.21 13.41 16.68
CA ARG A 157 12.57 13.09 17.97
C ARG A 157 12.39 11.58 18.18
N ASP A 158 11.97 10.87 17.13
CA ASP A 158 11.48 9.50 17.26
C ASP A 158 12.49 8.44 16.77
N GLU A 159 13.60 8.85 16.12
CA GLU A 159 14.62 7.94 15.59
C GLU A 159 15.17 6.99 16.66
N GLN A 160 15.46 7.50 17.87
CA GLN A 160 15.96 6.66 18.96
C GLN A 160 14.93 5.63 19.45
N LYS A 161 13.64 5.99 19.37
CA LYS A 161 12.53 5.10 19.79
C LYS A 161 12.35 3.93 18.83
N TYR A 162 12.42 4.19 17.54
CA TYR A 162 12.11 3.21 16.50
C TYR A 162 13.35 2.57 15.85
N GLY A 163 14.53 3.15 16.05
CA GLY A 163 15.76 2.66 15.39
C GLY A 163 15.79 2.82 13.87
N THR A 164 14.78 3.50 13.32
CA THR A 164 14.62 3.72 11.87
C THR A 164 14.29 5.18 11.62
N TYR A 165 15.17 5.86 10.87
CA TYR A 165 14.92 7.24 10.45
C TYR A 165 13.71 7.33 9.52
N GLY A 166 12.82 8.28 9.78
CA GLY A 166 11.59 8.43 9.01
C GLY A 166 10.35 7.80 9.67
N VAL A 167 10.52 7.03 10.76
CA VAL A 167 9.41 6.51 11.57
C VAL A 167 9.10 7.48 12.71
N PHE A 168 7.82 7.83 12.90
CA PHE A 168 7.40 8.78 13.93
C PHE A 168 5.93 8.64 14.30
N ASP A 169 5.58 9.12 15.51
CA ASP A 169 4.20 9.14 15.97
C ASP A 169 3.48 10.42 15.54
N LEU A 170 2.23 10.25 15.11
CA LEU A 170 1.28 11.34 14.95
C LEU A 170 0.50 11.60 16.26
N PRO A 171 0.03 12.83 16.50
CA PRO A 171 -0.73 13.15 17.70
C PRO A 171 -1.99 12.31 17.90
N GLU A 172 -2.55 11.80 16.81
CA GLU A 172 -3.73 10.95 16.76
C GLU A 172 -3.48 9.50 17.19
N GLY A 173 -2.24 9.16 17.59
CA GLY A 173 -1.88 7.82 18.06
C GLY A 173 -1.47 6.84 16.97
N VAL A 174 -1.27 7.32 15.75
CA VAL A 174 -0.79 6.51 14.62
C VAL A 174 0.71 6.65 14.48
N THR A 175 1.41 5.54 14.32
CA THR A 175 2.82 5.52 13.93
C THR A 175 2.91 5.43 12.41
N VAL A 176 3.66 6.33 11.80
CA VAL A 176 3.85 6.39 10.35
C VAL A 176 5.31 6.36 9.97
N ARG A 177 5.58 5.95 8.74
CA ARG A 177 6.93 5.89 8.15
C ARG A 177 6.94 6.61 6.81
N HIS A 178 7.92 7.50 6.62
CA HIS A 178 8.32 8.04 5.34
C HIS A 178 9.57 7.31 4.84
N HIS A 179 9.70 7.11 3.54
CA HIS A 179 10.64 6.14 2.97
C HIS A 179 11.88 6.80 2.36
N ASP A 180 13.04 6.18 2.58
CA ASP A 180 14.26 6.43 1.83
C ASP A 180 14.20 5.67 0.49
N PRO A 181 14.64 6.28 -0.64
CA PRO A 181 14.66 5.60 -1.94
C PRO A 181 15.42 4.27 -1.96
N LYS A 182 16.54 4.18 -1.22
CA LYS A 182 17.33 2.93 -1.11
C LYS A 182 16.57 1.82 -0.41
N TRP A 183 15.72 2.19 0.55
CA TRP A 183 14.86 1.22 1.20
C TRP A 183 13.84 0.63 0.22
N ILE A 184 13.18 1.47 -0.57
CA ILE A 184 12.22 1.01 -1.59
C ILE A 184 12.92 0.13 -2.63
N GLU A 185 14.12 0.50 -3.10
CA GLU A 185 14.94 -0.33 -4.00
C GLU A 185 15.24 -1.71 -3.39
N THR A 186 15.63 -1.75 -2.10
CA THR A 186 15.89 -3.01 -1.39
C THR A 186 14.62 -3.84 -1.23
N LEU A 187 13.52 -3.20 -0.84
CA LEU A 187 12.23 -3.83 -0.59
C LEU A 187 11.63 -4.48 -1.85
N THR A 188 11.87 -3.86 -3.01
CA THR A 188 11.32 -4.28 -4.30
C THR A 188 12.32 -5.05 -5.19
N SER A 189 13.38 -5.61 -4.60
CA SER A 189 14.46 -6.29 -5.33
C SER A 189 14.02 -7.51 -6.16
N ASP A 190 12.87 -8.10 -5.88
CA ASP A 190 12.27 -9.20 -6.65
C ASP A 190 11.42 -8.71 -7.85
N PHE A 191 11.49 -7.41 -8.16
CA PHE A 191 10.77 -6.77 -9.26
C PHE A 191 11.73 -6.00 -10.18
N GLU A 192 11.42 -5.96 -11.46
CA GLU A 192 12.05 -5.06 -12.41
C GLU A 192 11.31 -3.71 -12.38
N MET A 193 11.95 -2.65 -11.88
CA MET A 193 11.37 -1.31 -11.93
C MET A 193 11.23 -0.82 -13.37
N VAL A 194 10.00 -0.53 -13.80
CA VAL A 194 9.69 -0.06 -15.16
C VAL A 194 9.31 1.41 -15.22
N ALA A 195 8.91 2.00 -14.10
CA ALA A 195 8.68 3.44 -14.00
C ALA A 195 8.75 3.92 -12.53
N LEU A 196 9.14 5.18 -12.37
CA LEU A 196 9.08 5.91 -11.11
C LEU A 196 8.66 7.36 -11.40
N ASP A 197 7.55 7.79 -10.83
CA ASP A 197 7.05 9.16 -10.93
C ASP A 197 7.10 9.80 -9.54
N GLU A 198 7.54 11.05 -9.45
CA GLU A 198 7.47 11.86 -8.24
C GLU A 198 6.32 12.87 -8.35
N LEU A 199 5.62 13.09 -7.25
CA LEU A 199 4.48 14.00 -7.21
C LEU A 199 4.35 14.65 -5.83
N GLU A 200 3.57 15.71 -5.76
CA GLU A 200 3.11 16.28 -4.50
C GLU A 200 1.67 15.83 -4.22
N VAL A 201 1.42 15.44 -2.99
CA VAL A 201 0.08 15.06 -2.50
C VAL A 201 -0.26 15.87 -1.27
N VAL A 202 -1.55 15.88 -0.92
CA VAL A 202 -2.02 16.37 0.38
C VAL A 202 -2.26 15.15 1.25
N THR A 203 -1.56 15.05 2.39
CA THR A 203 -1.76 13.93 3.32
C THR A 203 -3.16 13.95 3.94
N MET A 204 -3.59 12.86 4.54
CA MET A 204 -4.88 12.76 5.26
C MET A 204 -5.06 13.82 6.36
N ASN A 205 -3.99 14.49 6.79
CA ASN A 205 -3.99 15.57 7.77
C ASN A 205 -3.87 16.96 7.13
N GLY A 206 -4.10 17.09 5.81
CA GLY A 206 -4.14 18.36 5.08
C GLY A 206 -2.78 19.00 4.80
N ASN A 207 -1.67 18.27 4.97
CA ASN A 207 -0.33 18.80 4.76
C ASN A 207 0.22 18.39 3.39
N PRO A 208 0.91 19.29 2.65
CA PRO A 208 1.62 18.92 1.44
C PRO A 208 2.77 17.96 1.76
N ALA A 209 2.98 16.98 0.88
CA ALA A 209 4.06 16.02 1.03
C ALA A 209 4.55 15.54 -0.35
N ARG A 210 5.85 15.25 -0.44
CA ARG A 210 6.44 14.57 -1.60
C ARG A 210 6.10 13.10 -1.54
N ALA A 211 5.53 12.62 -2.62
CA ALA A 211 5.15 11.22 -2.81
C ALA A 211 5.83 10.63 -4.04
N PHE A 212 5.74 9.32 -4.16
CA PHE A 212 6.19 8.59 -5.33
C PHE A 212 5.13 7.62 -5.83
N GLN A 213 5.21 7.31 -7.11
CA GLN A 213 4.51 6.20 -7.75
C GLN A 213 5.55 5.30 -8.41
N TRP A 214 5.72 4.12 -7.85
CA TRP A 214 6.69 3.13 -8.28
C TRP A 214 5.96 1.98 -8.98
N PHE A 215 6.45 1.59 -10.15
CA PHE A 215 5.89 0.52 -10.97
C PHE A 215 6.96 -0.52 -11.23
N GLY A 216 6.68 -1.77 -10.92
CA GLY A 216 7.60 -2.87 -11.16
C GLY A 216 6.92 -4.14 -11.61
N LEU A 217 7.61 -4.90 -12.45
CA LEU A 217 7.16 -6.19 -12.94
C LEU A 217 7.78 -7.32 -12.14
N SER A 218 6.98 -8.27 -11.71
CA SER A 218 7.40 -9.42 -10.91
C SER A 218 8.40 -10.30 -11.66
N LEU A 219 9.59 -10.48 -11.06
CA LEU A 219 10.67 -11.31 -11.54
C LEU A 219 10.55 -12.71 -10.94
N LYS A 220 9.75 -13.60 -11.55
CA LYS A 220 9.72 -15.00 -11.16
C LYS A 220 10.86 -15.76 -11.85
N ARG A 221 11.57 -16.58 -11.08
CA ARG A 221 12.56 -17.52 -11.65
C ARG A 221 11.84 -18.62 -12.42
N GLU A 222 12.39 -19.02 -13.56
CA GLU A 222 11.96 -20.26 -14.22
C GLU A 222 12.24 -21.41 -13.25
N GLN A 223 11.23 -22.25 -13.02
CA GLN A 223 11.37 -23.48 -12.23
C GLN A 223 12.11 -24.54 -13.02
#